data_88c44bb6112174d059237b8b9bd86579
#
_entry.id   88c44bb6112174d059237b8b9bd86579
#
_cell.length_a   1.000
_cell.length_b   1.000
_cell.length_c   1.000
_cell.angle_alpha   90.00
_cell.angle_beta   90.00
_cell.angle_gamma   90.00
#
_symmetry.space_group_name_H-M   'P 1'
#
loop_
_entity.id
_entity.type
_entity.pdbx_description
1 polymer ?
#
loop_
_entity_poly.entity_id
_entity_poly.type
_entity_poly.pdbx_seq_one_letter_code
_entity_poly.pdbx_strand_id
1 'polypeptide(L)'
;RIYWPMFIIATAAAIVASQATISATFSLIKQALAHGCFPRVKVVHTSRKFLGQIYVPDINWILMILCIAVTAGFKNQNQIGNAYGTAVVIVMLVTTLLMMLIMILVWRCHWVLVLLFTLLSLVVECTYFSAVLFKVNQGGWVPLVIAAAFLVIMYVWHYGTLKRYEFEMHSKVSMAWILGLGPSLGLVRVPGIGLVYTELASGVPHIFSHFITNLPATHSVVIFVCVKNLPVYTVPQEERFLVKRIGPKNFHMFRCVARYGYRDLHKKDDDFEKRLFESLFLFLRLESMMEGCSDSEDYSVCGSQQRQSRDGVNGNGNEIRNVSTFDTFDSIESVIAPTTTKRTSHTVTGSSQMSGGGDEVEFINGCRDAGVVHIMGNTVVRARREARFYKRIAIDYVYAFLRKICRENSAIFNIPQESLLNVGQIFYV
;
A
#
# COMPACT_ATOMS: atom_id res chain seq x y z
N ARG A 1 -10.12 -7.06 57.00
CA ARG A 1 -11.32 -6.49 56.33
C ARG A 1 -11.00 -5.70 55.06
N ILE A 2 -9.78 -5.17 54.88
CA ILE A 2 -9.35 -4.37 53.73
C ILE A 2 -8.87 -5.24 52.55
N TYR A 3 -8.56 -6.51 52.76
CA TYR A 3 -8.03 -7.42 51.73
C TYR A 3 -8.91 -7.55 50.49
N TRP A 4 -10.20 -7.80 50.67
CA TRP A 4 -11.12 -7.99 49.53
C TRP A 4 -11.32 -6.74 48.66
N PRO A 5 -11.52 -5.54 49.23
CA PRO A 5 -11.55 -4.33 48.42
C PRO A 5 -10.25 -4.09 47.64
N MET A 6 -9.09 -4.30 48.29
CA MET A 6 -7.77 -4.18 47.59
C MET A 6 -7.62 -5.18 46.46
N PHE A 7 -8.03 -6.43 46.66
CA PHE A 7 -7.99 -7.47 45.64
C PHE A 7 -8.85 -7.12 44.41
N ILE A 8 -10.07 -6.63 44.64
CA ILE A 8 -10.98 -6.21 43.56
C ILE A 8 -10.38 -5.04 42.78
N ILE A 9 -9.86 -4.03 43.46
CA ILE A 9 -9.25 -2.84 42.83
C ILE A 9 -7.99 -3.26 42.03
N ALA A 10 -7.12 -4.11 42.59
CA ALA A 10 -5.93 -4.60 41.89
C ALA A 10 -6.29 -5.41 40.63
N THR A 11 -7.33 -6.25 40.74
CA THR A 11 -7.80 -7.02 39.58
C THR A 11 -8.39 -6.10 38.49
N ALA A 12 -9.19 -5.12 38.90
CA ALA A 12 -9.73 -4.12 37.95
C ALA A 12 -8.62 -3.31 37.29
N ALA A 13 -7.60 -2.89 38.05
CA ALA A 13 -6.43 -2.18 37.51
C ALA A 13 -5.66 -3.06 36.48
N ALA A 14 -5.48 -4.35 36.78
CA ALA A 14 -4.83 -5.29 35.85
C ALA A 14 -5.62 -5.45 34.53
N ILE A 15 -6.94 -5.51 34.59
CA ILE A 15 -7.82 -5.59 33.42
C ILE A 15 -7.65 -4.33 32.55
N VAL A 16 -7.70 -3.14 33.16
CA VAL A 16 -7.53 -1.87 32.41
C VAL A 16 -6.16 -1.78 31.77
N ALA A 17 -5.10 -2.15 32.50
CA ALA A 17 -3.73 -2.17 31.97
C ALA A 17 -3.59 -3.14 30.78
N SER A 18 -4.20 -4.33 30.84
CA SER A 18 -4.16 -5.30 29.74
C SER A 18 -4.85 -4.76 28.47
N GLN A 19 -5.97 -4.05 28.61
CA GLN A 19 -6.65 -3.43 27.46
C GLN A 19 -5.79 -2.40 26.74
N ALA A 20 -5.04 -1.58 27.47
CA ALA A 20 -4.12 -0.60 26.88
C ALA A 20 -3.04 -1.29 26.04
N THR A 21 -2.44 -2.36 26.56
CA THR A 21 -1.41 -3.15 25.87
C THR A 21 -1.96 -3.82 24.61
N ILE A 22 -3.15 -4.42 24.67
CA ILE A 22 -3.80 -5.05 23.52
C ILE A 22 -4.11 -4.01 22.42
N SER A 23 -4.64 -2.85 22.78
CA SER A 23 -4.94 -1.77 21.84
C SER A 23 -3.67 -1.23 21.15
N ALA A 24 -2.58 -1.08 21.92
CA ALA A 24 -1.28 -0.69 21.38
C ALA A 24 -0.75 -1.72 20.36
N THR A 25 -0.85 -3.02 20.71
CA THR A 25 -0.44 -4.11 19.82
C THR A 25 -1.21 -4.11 18.51
N PHE A 26 -2.53 -3.92 18.55
CA PHE A 26 -3.34 -3.83 17.32
C PHE A 26 -2.94 -2.64 16.46
N SER A 27 -2.64 -1.49 17.06
CA SER A 27 -2.19 -0.30 16.34
C SER A 27 -0.84 -0.52 15.66
N LEU A 28 0.12 -1.15 16.36
CA LEU A 28 1.44 -1.51 15.81
C LEU A 28 1.30 -2.48 14.62
N ILE A 29 0.46 -3.51 14.75
CA ILE A 29 0.23 -4.48 13.68
C ILE A 29 -0.41 -3.80 12.48
N LYS A 30 -1.37 -2.90 12.67
CA LYS A 30 -1.95 -2.14 11.55
C LYS A 30 -0.91 -1.29 10.82
N GLN A 31 0.01 -0.65 11.54
CA GLN A 31 1.12 0.07 10.92
C GLN A 31 2.06 -0.88 10.16
N ALA A 32 2.42 -2.02 10.75
CA ALA A 32 3.25 -3.03 10.08
C ALA A 32 2.60 -3.60 8.81
N LEU A 33 1.26 -3.74 8.79
CA LEU A 33 0.47 -4.09 7.61
C LEU A 33 0.58 -3.02 6.52
N ALA A 34 0.46 -1.74 6.89
CA ALA A 34 0.57 -0.63 5.95
C ALA A 34 1.97 -0.55 5.30
N HIS A 35 3.01 -0.89 6.05
CA HIS A 35 4.39 -1.00 5.53
C HIS A 35 4.70 -2.31 4.79
N GLY A 36 3.74 -3.23 4.69
CA GLY A 36 3.95 -4.53 4.04
C GLY A 36 4.89 -5.49 4.77
N CYS A 37 5.19 -5.22 6.04
CA CYS A 37 6.11 -6.03 6.86
C CYS A 37 5.42 -7.16 7.64
N PHE A 38 4.10 -7.24 7.62
CA PHE A 38 3.34 -8.23 8.37
C PHE A 38 2.31 -8.93 7.48
N PRO A 39 2.00 -10.22 7.72
CA PRO A 39 0.96 -10.96 7.01
C PRO A 39 -0.40 -10.26 7.10
N ARG A 40 -1.18 -10.31 6.03
CA ARG A 40 -2.50 -9.66 5.97
C ARG A 40 -3.50 -10.33 6.88
N VAL A 41 -3.93 -9.64 7.93
CA VAL A 41 -4.95 -10.07 8.89
C VAL A 41 -6.21 -9.22 8.79
N LYS A 42 -7.31 -9.74 9.31
CA LYS A 42 -8.58 -9.00 9.34
C LYS A 42 -8.52 -7.88 10.37
N VAL A 43 -8.65 -6.65 9.91
CA VAL A 43 -8.79 -5.47 10.78
C VAL A 43 -10.26 -5.05 10.83
N VAL A 44 -10.83 -4.97 12.03
CA VAL A 44 -12.21 -4.53 12.26
C VAL A 44 -12.17 -3.20 12.99
N HIS A 45 -12.86 -2.20 12.48
CA HIS A 45 -13.04 -0.93 13.16
C HIS A 45 -14.24 -1.04 14.11
N THR A 46 -14.02 -0.85 15.40
CA THR A 46 -15.05 -1.00 16.43
C THR A 46 -15.93 0.23 16.57
N SER A 47 -15.44 1.41 16.21
CA SER A 47 -16.19 2.66 16.29
C SER A 47 -16.19 3.45 14.98
N ARG A 48 -17.34 3.98 14.59
CA ARG A 48 -17.45 4.91 13.45
C ARG A 48 -17.02 6.34 13.80
N LYS A 49 -17.11 6.73 15.09
CA LYS A 49 -16.72 8.07 15.57
C LYS A 49 -15.21 8.16 15.84
N PHE A 50 -14.61 7.10 16.39
CA PHE A 50 -13.20 7.04 16.74
C PHE A 50 -12.47 6.07 15.80
N LEU A 51 -11.93 6.59 14.71
CA LEU A 51 -11.22 5.82 13.68
C LEU A 51 -9.95 5.09 14.20
N GLY A 52 -9.49 5.44 15.40
CA GLY A 52 -8.33 4.82 16.03
C GLY A 52 -8.62 3.50 16.75
N GLN A 53 -9.87 3.19 17.02
CA GLN A 53 -10.24 1.96 17.72
C GLN A 53 -10.34 0.81 16.72
N ILE A 54 -9.38 -0.09 16.79
CA ILE A 54 -9.23 -1.25 15.92
C ILE A 54 -9.28 -2.52 16.75
N TYR A 55 -9.85 -3.56 16.15
CA TYR A 55 -9.85 -4.91 16.68
C TYR A 55 -9.31 -5.88 15.63
N VAL A 56 -8.34 -6.70 16.01
CA VAL A 56 -7.75 -7.72 15.14
C VAL A 56 -7.97 -9.09 15.78
N PRO A 57 -9.04 -9.83 15.37
CA PRO A 57 -9.41 -11.07 16.03
C PRO A 57 -8.31 -12.13 16.03
N ASP A 58 -7.63 -12.31 14.91
CA ASP A 58 -6.58 -13.31 14.76
C ASP A 58 -5.44 -13.10 15.76
N ILE A 59 -5.02 -11.84 15.92
CA ILE A 59 -3.96 -11.45 16.86
C ILE A 59 -4.43 -11.58 18.30
N ASN A 60 -5.68 -11.25 18.57
CA ASN A 60 -6.23 -11.38 19.91
C ASN A 60 -6.18 -12.84 20.40
N TRP A 61 -6.53 -13.80 19.54
CA TRP A 61 -6.41 -15.22 19.85
C TRP A 61 -4.95 -15.65 20.07
N ILE A 62 -4.03 -15.19 19.23
CA ILE A 62 -2.60 -15.47 19.39
C ILE A 62 -2.07 -14.94 20.72
N LEU A 63 -2.41 -13.68 21.07
CA LEU A 63 -2.02 -13.07 22.34
C LEU A 63 -2.58 -13.84 23.52
N MET A 64 -3.83 -14.26 23.47
CA MET A 64 -4.46 -15.06 24.54
C MET A 64 -3.71 -16.38 24.74
N ILE A 65 -3.43 -17.13 23.67
CA ILE A 65 -2.71 -18.40 23.74
C ILE A 65 -1.29 -18.18 24.28
N LEU A 66 -0.58 -17.15 23.82
CA LEU A 66 0.75 -16.81 24.31
C LEU A 66 0.75 -16.42 25.79
N CYS A 67 -0.22 -15.64 26.24
CA CYS A 67 -0.37 -15.29 27.67
C CYS A 67 -0.58 -16.52 28.54
N ILE A 68 -1.45 -17.43 28.13
CA ILE A 68 -1.70 -18.68 28.85
C ILE A 68 -0.43 -19.54 28.86
N ALA A 69 0.24 -19.70 27.71
CA ALA A 69 1.46 -20.50 27.59
C ALA A 69 2.60 -19.95 28.47
N VAL A 70 2.81 -18.62 28.46
CA VAL A 70 3.81 -17.97 29.30
C VAL A 70 3.48 -18.13 30.79
N THR A 71 2.23 -17.91 31.19
CA THR A 71 1.79 -18.04 32.59
C THR A 71 1.90 -19.49 33.08
N ALA A 72 1.55 -20.47 32.25
CA ALA A 72 1.67 -21.88 32.59
C ALA A 72 3.13 -22.38 32.58
N GLY A 73 3.97 -21.82 31.70
CA GLY A 73 5.38 -22.18 31.58
C GLY A 73 6.26 -21.67 32.73
N PHE A 74 5.94 -20.47 33.25
CA PHE A 74 6.65 -19.92 34.40
C PHE A 74 6.07 -20.41 35.72
N LYS A 75 6.87 -21.20 36.43
CA LYS A 75 6.48 -21.73 37.75
C LYS A 75 6.63 -20.72 38.88
N ASN A 76 7.52 -19.73 38.72
CA ASN A 76 7.86 -18.76 39.75
C ASN A 76 7.58 -17.33 39.30
N GLN A 77 6.95 -16.55 40.19
CA GLN A 77 6.64 -15.15 39.95
C GLN A 77 7.90 -14.30 39.64
N ASN A 78 9.05 -14.62 40.26
CA ASN A 78 10.32 -13.93 40.00
C ASN A 78 10.77 -14.09 38.54
N GLN A 79 10.51 -15.22 37.90
CA GLN A 79 10.87 -15.47 36.50
C GLN A 79 10.05 -14.58 35.56
N ILE A 80 8.75 -14.39 35.84
CA ILE A 80 7.88 -13.49 35.09
C ILE A 80 8.37 -12.04 35.25
N GLY A 81 8.75 -11.62 36.46
CA GLY A 81 9.32 -10.31 36.73
C GLY A 81 10.65 -10.07 35.98
N ASN A 82 11.52 -11.08 35.92
CA ASN A 82 12.76 -10.99 35.16
C ASN A 82 12.52 -10.91 33.65
N ALA A 83 11.57 -11.68 33.13
CA ALA A 83 11.16 -11.62 31.72
C ALA A 83 10.61 -10.24 31.37
N TYR A 84 9.71 -9.71 32.18
CA TYR A 84 9.15 -8.36 32.01
C TYR A 84 10.24 -7.29 32.04
N GLY A 85 11.13 -7.34 33.06
CA GLY A 85 12.24 -6.40 33.18
C GLY A 85 13.17 -6.40 31.98
N THR A 86 13.50 -7.60 31.45
CA THR A 86 14.32 -7.73 30.23
C THR A 86 13.65 -7.09 29.02
N ALA A 87 12.37 -7.36 28.82
CA ALA A 87 11.61 -6.78 27.70
C ALA A 87 11.59 -5.24 27.78
N VAL A 88 11.29 -4.68 28.95
CA VAL A 88 11.19 -3.22 29.15
C VAL A 88 12.53 -2.53 28.90
N VAL A 89 13.64 -3.04 29.46
CA VAL A 89 14.96 -2.42 29.29
C VAL A 89 15.41 -2.42 27.83
N ILE A 90 15.16 -3.51 27.09
CA ILE A 90 15.47 -3.56 25.65
C ILE A 90 14.65 -2.55 24.88
N VAL A 91 13.35 -2.43 25.18
CA VAL A 91 12.46 -1.45 24.53
C VAL A 91 12.94 -0.03 24.83
N MET A 92 13.34 0.27 26.07
CA MET A 92 13.88 1.59 26.43
C MET A 92 15.13 1.93 25.61
N LEU A 93 16.08 1.02 25.52
CA LEU A 93 17.31 1.20 24.72
C LEU A 93 17.01 1.46 23.23
N VAL A 94 16.13 0.65 22.63
CA VAL A 94 15.70 0.85 21.23
C VAL A 94 15.01 2.20 21.07
N THR A 95 14.16 2.59 22.02
CA THR A 95 13.41 3.86 21.97
C THR A 95 14.36 5.05 22.03
N THR A 96 15.40 5.00 22.89
CA THR A 96 16.43 6.06 22.98
C THR A 96 17.20 6.20 21.68
N LEU A 97 17.59 5.08 21.05
CA LEU A 97 18.26 5.11 19.73
C LEU A 97 17.37 5.71 18.65
N LEU A 98 16.09 5.34 18.61
CA LEU A 98 15.13 5.91 17.67
C LEU A 98 14.89 7.40 17.93
N MET A 99 14.80 7.81 19.21
CA MET A 99 14.66 9.22 19.57
C MET A 99 15.86 10.05 19.13
N MET A 100 17.08 9.52 19.28
CA MET A 100 18.30 10.15 18.77
C MET A 100 18.20 10.39 17.26
N LEU A 101 17.76 9.39 16.49
CA LEU A 101 17.55 9.53 15.03
C LEU A 101 16.51 10.60 14.70
N ILE A 102 15.38 10.65 15.42
CA ILE A 102 14.34 11.66 15.23
C ILE A 102 14.87 13.05 15.51
N MET A 103 15.64 13.24 16.59
CA MET A 103 16.22 14.53 16.94
C MET A 103 17.19 15.03 15.87
N ILE A 104 17.95 14.15 15.24
CA ILE A 104 18.90 14.49 14.17
C ILE A 104 18.16 14.73 12.84
N LEU A 105 17.33 13.80 12.39
CA LEU A 105 16.77 13.78 11.04
C LEU A 105 15.52 14.66 10.91
N VAL A 106 14.64 14.62 11.90
CA VAL A 106 13.32 15.30 11.83
C VAL A 106 13.37 16.67 12.47
N TRP A 107 13.82 16.74 13.71
CA TRP A 107 13.85 18.00 14.46
C TRP A 107 15.07 18.87 14.16
N ARG A 108 16.10 18.29 13.53
CA ARG A 108 17.36 18.99 13.20
C ARG A 108 17.93 19.76 14.39
N CYS A 109 17.85 19.17 15.57
CA CYS A 109 18.36 19.75 16.80
C CYS A 109 19.87 19.93 16.75
N HIS A 110 20.36 20.86 17.55
CA HIS A 110 21.80 21.07 17.68
C HIS A 110 22.46 19.79 18.21
N TRP A 111 23.55 19.37 17.57
CA TRP A 111 24.23 18.09 17.87
C TRP A 111 24.66 17.95 19.34
N VAL A 112 24.97 19.06 20.03
CA VAL A 112 25.32 19.07 21.47
C VAL A 112 24.15 18.61 22.34
N LEU A 113 22.92 19.08 22.04
CA LEU A 113 21.72 18.65 22.77
C LEU A 113 21.43 17.17 22.57
N VAL A 114 21.59 16.69 21.33
CA VAL A 114 21.41 15.26 20.99
C VAL A 114 22.42 14.41 21.75
N LEU A 115 23.69 14.83 21.76
CA LEU A 115 24.77 14.11 22.45
C LEU A 115 24.55 14.09 23.97
N LEU A 116 24.17 15.24 24.55
CA LEU A 116 23.89 15.35 26.00
C LEU A 116 22.70 14.43 26.39
N PHE A 117 21.61 14.49 25.63
CA PHE A 117 20.43 13.63 25.87
C PHE A 117 20.79 12.14 25.76
N THR A 118 21.48 11.75 24.68
CA THR A 118 21.83 10.35 24.41
C THR A 118 22.80 9.82 25.47
N LEU A 119 23.78 10.61 25.86
CA LEU A 119 24.78 10.21 26.88
C LEU A 119 24.10 10.02 28.25
N LEU A 120 23.25 10.97 28.66
CA LEU A 120 22.53 10.88 29.92
C LEU A 120 21.59 9.64 29.94
N SER A 121 20.83 9.43 28.90
CA SER A 121 19.94 8.27 28.79
C SER A 121 20.70 6.96 28.75
N LEU A 122 21.79 6.88 27.97
CA LEU A 122 22.62 5.67 27.86
C LEU A 122 23.29 5.28 29.19
N VAL A 123 23.75 6.24 30.00
CA VAL A 123 24.32 5.95 31.31
C VAL A 123 23.29 5.25 32.19
N VAL A 124 22.05 5.78 32.25
CA VAL A 124 20.97 5.17 33.05
C VAL A 124 20.59 3.79 32.49
N GLU A 125 20.41 3.69 31.18
CA GLU A 125 19.97 2.45 30.51
C GLU A 125 21.03 1.36 30.60
N CYS A 126 22.31 1.68 30.46
CA CYS A 126 23.40 0.71 30.61
C CYS A 126 23.49 0.13 32.03
N THR A 127 23.17 0.91 33.05
CA THR A 127 23.10 0.37 34.43
C THR A 127 21.98 -0.65 34.59
N TYR A 128 20.77 -0.34 34.05
CA TYR A 128 19.65 -1.29 34.05
C TYR A 128 19.94 -2.51 33.16
N PHE A 129 20.55 -2.30 31.99
CA PHE A 129 20.89 -3.38 31.07
C PHE A 129 21.90 -4.36 31.69
N SER A 130 22.92 -3.85 32.35
CA SER A 130 23.89 -4.72 33.07
C SER A 130 23.21 -5.58 34.15
N ALA A 131 22.29 -5.00 34.93
CA ALA A 131 21.51 -5.73 35.93
C ALA A 131 20.63 -6.83 35.31
N VAL A 132 20.04 -6.56 34.13
CA VAL A 132 19.19 -7.50 33.41
C VAL A 132 20.00 -8.65 32.80
N LEU A 133 21.22 -8.40 32.31
CA LEU A 133 22.08 -9.45 31.73
C LEU A 133 22.34 -10.59 32.71
N PHE A 134 22.54 -10.31 34.00
CA PHE A 134 22.67 -11.35 35.04
C PHE A 134 21.41 -12.17 35.25
N LYS A 135 20.25 -11.65 34.86
CA LYS A 135 18.93 -12.29 35.06
C LYS A 135 18.41 -13.04 33.80
N VAL A 136 19.14 -12.97 32.68
CA VAL A 136 18.74 -13.63 31.43
C VAL A 136 18.53 -15.12 31.64
N ASN A 137 19.45 -15.81 32.33
CA ASN A 137 19.32 -17.24 32.63
C ASN A 137 18.18 -17.59 33.59
N GLN A 138 17.63 -16.61 34.31
CA GLN A 138 16.55 -16.78 35.28
C GLN A 138 15.15 -16.42 34.70
N GLY A 139 14.93 -16.63 33.41
CA GLY A 139 13.66 -16.39 32.72
C GLY A 139 13.66 -15.19 31.77
N GLY A 140 14.70 -14.35 31.79
CA GLY A 140 14.80 -13.17 30.90
C GLY A 140 14.98 -13.50 29.42
N TRP A 141 15.30 -14.73 29.05
CA TRP A 141 15.51 -15.16 27.69
C TRP A 141 14.18 -15.34 26.89
N VAL A 142 13.06 -15.57 27.56
CA VAL A 142 11.77 -15.90 26.92
C VAL A 142 11.27 -14.78 26.00
N PRO A 143 11.23 -13.49 26.42
CA PRO A 143 10.84 -12.40 25.54
C PRO A 143 11.74 -12.26 24.32
N LEU A 144 13.03 -12.57 24.45
CA LEU A 144 13.98 -12.52 23.33
C LEU A 144 13.67 -13.57 22.27
N VAL A 145 13.33 -14.78 22.68
CA VAL A 145 12.93 -15.85 21.75
C VAL A 145 11.62 -15.50 21.04
N ILE A 146 10.65 -14.99 21.76
CA ILE A 146 9.38 -14.54 21.18
C ILE A 146 9.62 -13.41 20.18
N ALA A 147 10.41 -12.40 20.54
CA ALA A 147 10.78 -11.29 19.66
C ALA A 147 11.51 -11.77 18.41
N ALA A 148 12.49 -12.68 18.57
CA ALA A 148 13.21 -13.27 17.45
C ALA A 148 12.27 -14.04 16.50
N ALA A 149 11.33 -14.81 17.03
CA ALA A 149 10.33 -15.51 16.22
C ALA A 149 9.47 -14.55 15.40
N PHE A 150 8.97 -13.46 16.01
CA PHE A 150 8.23 -12.43 15.28
C PHE A 150 9.09 -11.72 14.23
N LEU A 151 10.34 -11.40 14.54
CA LEU A 151 11.27 -10.78 13.57
C LEU A 151 11.50 -11.69 12.37
N VAL A 152 11.68 -13.00 12.58
CA VAL A 152 11.83 -13.97 11.48
C VAL A 152 10.57 -14.00 10.61
N ILE A 153 9.39 -14.05 11.22
CA ILE A 153 8.11 -14.03 10.49
C ILE A 153 7.99 -12.74 9.65
N MET A 154 8.26 -11.59 10.24
CA MET A 154 8.20 -10.30 9.56
C MET A 154 9.23 -10.19 8.44
N TYR A 155 10.46 -10.65 8.68
CA TYR A 155 11.53 -10.64 7.67
C TYR A 155 11.19 -11.54 6.48
N VAL A 156 10.76 -12.78 6.73
CA VAL A 156 10.39 -13.73 5.67
C VAL A 156 9.20 -13.20 4.85
N TRP A 157 8.21 -12.64 5.52
CA TRP A 157 7.07 -12.03 4.84
C TRP A 157 7.47 -10.85 3.96
N HIS A 158 8.25 -9.92 4.52
CA HIS A 158 8.74 -8.75 3.79
C HIS A 158 9.61 -9.17 2.59
N TYR A 159 10.54 -10.10 2.79
CA TYR A 159 11.40 -10.61 1.73
C TYR A 159 10.59 -11.24 0.58
N GLY A 160 9.62 -12.10 0.90
CA GLY A 160 8.75 -12.73 -0.10
C GLY A 160 7.88 -11.73 -0.86
N THR A 161 7.33 -10.74 -0.15
CA THR A 161 6.51 -9.67 -0.75
C THR A 161 7.35 -8.75 -1.64
N LEU A 162 8.55 -8.37 -1.19
CA LEU A 162 9.49 -7.55 -1.97
C LEU A 162 9.90 -8.26 -3.26
N LYS A 163 10.27 -9.54 -3.19
CA LYS A 163 10.65 -10.33 -4.37
C LYS A 163 9.51 -10.49 -5.36
N ARG A 164 8.29 -10.63 -4.88
CA ARG A 164 7.11 -10.63 -5.73
C ARG A 164 6.92 -9.28 -6.44
N TYR A 165 7.04 -8.18 -5.71
CA TYR A 165 6.94 -6.83 -6.28
C TYR A 165 8.05 -6.56 -7.31
N GLU A 166 9.31 -6.92 -7.01
CA GLU A 166 10.43 -6.80 -7.95
C GLU A 166 10.15 -7.57 -9.25
N PHE A 167 9.63 -8.80 -9.15
CA PHE A 167 9.25 -9.58 -10.34
C PHE A 167 8.18 -8.87 -11.16
N GLU A 168 7.11 -8.41 -10.54
CA GLU A 168 6.04 -7.69 -11.23
C GLU A 168 6.56 -6.40 -11.89
N MET A 169 7.52 -5.72 -11.26
CA MET A 169 8.16 -4.52 -11.81
C MET A 169 9.03 -4.80 -13.04
N HIS A 170 9.82 -5.87 -13.03
CA HIS A 170 10.72 -6.22 -14.14
C HIS A 170 10.00 -6.92 -15.28
N SER A 171 8.90 -7.61 -15.01
CA SER A 171 8.11 -8.33 -16.01
C SER A 171 6.96 -7.51 -16.61
N LYS A 172 7.05 -6.19 -16.55
CA LYS A 172 6.07 -5.30 -17.20
C LYS A 172 6.04 -5.51 -18.69
N VAL A 173 4.84 -5.54 -19.24
CA VAL A 173 4.65 -5.66 -20.68
C VAL A 173 4.54 -4.27 -21.30
N SER A 174 5.19 -4.09 -22.47
CA SER A 174 5.10 -2.84 -23.21
C SER A 174 3.71 -2.71 -23.85
N MET A 175 3.22 -1.48 -23.94
CA MET A 175 1.93 -1.21 -24.59
C MET A 175 1.96 -1.55 -26.09
N ALA A 176 3.10 -1.34 -26.73
CA ALA A 176 3.30 -1.70 -28.14
C ALA A 176 3.07 -3.20 -28.41
N TRP A 177 3.47 -4.06 -27.46
CA TRP A 177 3.22 -5.49 -27.55
C TRP A 177 1.71 -5.82 -27.52
N ILE A 178 0.95 -5.18 -26.63
CA ILE A 178 -0.50 -5.39 -26.54
C ILE A 178 -1.22 -4.90 -27.79
N LEU A 179 -0.82 -3.74 -28.31
CA LEU A 179 -1.38 -3.20 -29.55
C LEU A 179 -1.08 -4.07 -30.76
N GLY A 180 0.12 -4.67 -30.82
CA GLY A 180 0.52 -5.60 -31.87
C GLY A 180 -0.21 -6.95 -31.81
N LEU A 181 -0.67 -7.37 -30.64
CA LEU A 181 -1.43 -8.61 -30.46
C LEU A 181 -2.86 -8.54 -31.04
N GLY A 182 -3.45 -7.35 -31.04
CA GLY A 182 -4.84 -7.18 -31.50
C GLY A 182 -5.10 -7.73 -32.91
N PRO A 183 -4.31 -7.37 -33.93
CA PRO A 183 -4.44 -7.90 -35.29
C PRO A 183 -3.99 -9.35 -35.48
N SER A 184 -2.99 -9.80 -34.71
CA SER A 184 -2.32 -11.10 -34.92
C SER A 184 -3.01 -12.28 -34.21
N LEU A 185 -3.70 -12.05 -33.10
CA LEU A 185 -4.32 -13.11 -32.27
C LEU A 185 -5.83 -13.25 -32.45
N GLY A 186 -6.47 -12.40 -33.27
CA GLY A 186 -7.92 -12.41 -33.42
C GLY A 186 -8.66 -12.20 -32.09
N LEU A 187 -8.17 -11.26 -31.29
CA LEU A 187 -8.73 -10.95 -29.96
C LEU A 187 -10.21 -10.62 -30.04
N VAL A 188 -11.04 -11.48 -29.48
CA VAL A 188 -12.48 -11.25 -29.36
C VAL A 188 -12.75 -10.29 -28.24
N ARG A 189 -13.48 -9.20 -28.50
CA ARG A 189 -13.96 -8.30 -27.46
C ARG A 189 -15.33 -8.74 -26.97
N VAL A 190 -15.41 -9.04 -25.68
CA VAL A 190 -16.62 -9.42 -25.00
C VAL A 190 -17.26 -8.16 -24.40
N PRO A 191 -18.58 -7.93 -24.57
CA PRO A 191 -19.24 -6.81 -23.91
C PRO A 191 -19.06 -6.92 -22.39
N GLY A 192 -18.87 -5.77 -21.74
CA GLY A 192 -18.64 -5.70 -20.29
C GLY A 192 -17.32 -5.02 -19.91
N ILE A 193 -17.09 -4.87 -18.60
CA ILE A 193 -15.92 -4.23 -18.01
C ILE A 193 -15.09 -5.26 -17.27
N GLY A 194 -13.80 -5.34 -17.59
CA GLY A 194 -12.83 -6.16 -16.87
C GLY A 194 -12.01 -5.32 -15.87
N LEU A 195 -12.14 -5.56 -14.57
CA LEU A 195 -11.33 -4.96 -13.52
C LEU A 195 -10.14 -5.87 -13.21
N VAL A 196 -8.95 -5.51 -13.68
CA VAL A 196 -7.72 -6.28 -13.47
C VAL A 196 -6.96 -5.75 -12.26
N TYR A 197 -6.93 -6.52 -11.18
CA TYR A 197 -6.24 -6.13 -9.96
C TYR A 197 -4.73 -6.38 -10.06
N THR A 198 -3.95 -5.34 -9.75
CA THR A 198 -2.48 -5.37 -9.82
C THR A 198 -1.86 -4.62 -8.64
N GLU A 199 -0.64 -4.97 -8.28
CA GLU A 199 0.15 -4.19 -7.29
C GLU A 199 0.99 -3.08 -7.95
N LEU A 200 1.02 -3.04 -9.30
CA LEU A 200 1.77 -2.07 -10.07
C LEU A 200 1.00 -0.76 -10.26
N ALA A 201 1.64 0.34 -9.90
CA ALA A 201 1.13 1.68 -10.18
C ALA A 201 1.40 2.14 -11.62
N SER A 202 2.30 1.48 -12.37
CA SER A 202 2.68 1.84 -13.75
C SER A 202 2.93 0.62 -14.63
N GLY A 203 2.71 0.73 -15.95
CA GLY A 203 2.90 -0.37 -16.92
C GLY A 203 1.75 -1.39 -16.90
N VAL A 204 1.72 -2.32 -17.83
CA VAL A 204 0.73 -3.40 -17.87
C VAL A 204 1.28 -4.60 -17.11
N PRO A 205 0.49 -5.20 -16.19
CA PRO A 205 0.96 -6.34 -15.41
C PRO A 205 1.16 -7.58 -16.29
N HIS A 206 2.22 -8.34 -16.00
CA HIS A 206 2.53 -9.58 -16.71
C HIS A 206 1.39 -10.60 -16.68
N ILE A 207 0.64 -10.63 -15.59
CA ILE A 207 -0.49 -11.55 -15.45
C ILE A 207 -1.58 -11.29 -16.48
N PHE A 208 -1.76 -10.04 -16.92
CA PHE A 208 -2.69 -9.69 -17.99
C PHE A 208 -2.19 -10.20 -19.35
N SER A 209 -0.89 -10.13 -19.62
CA SER A 209 -0.32 -10.71 -20.85
C SER A 209 -0.48 -12.23 -20.88
N HIS A 210 -0.20 -12.88 -19.76
CA HIS A 210 -0.39 -14.33 -19.61
C HIS A 210 -1.87 -14.72 -19.80
N PHE A 211 -2.78 -13.94 -19.29
CA PHE A 211 -4.22 -14.14 -19.46
C PHE A 211 -4.62 -14.04 -20.93
N ILE A 212 -4.24 -12.96 -21.65
CA ILE A 212 -4.60 -12.76 -23.05
C ILE A 212 -3.95 -13.81 -23.96
N THR A 213 -2.72 -14.24 -23.68
CA THR A 213 -2.03 -15.25 -24.49
C THR A 213 -2.72 -16.61 -24.41
N ASN A 214 -3.22 -16.96 -23.25
CA ASN A 214 -3.90 -18.26 -23.04
C ASN A 214 -5.39 -18.22 -23.37
N LEU A 215 -6.03 -17.06 -23.20
CA LEU A 215 -7.45 -16.85 -23.51
C LEU A 215 -7.56 -15.62 -24.41
N PRO A 216 -7.65 -15.77 -25.75
CA PRO A 216 -7.69 -14.65 -26.69
C PRO A 216 -9.03 -13.91 -26.67
N ALA A 217 -9.51 -13.56 -25.49
CA ALA A 217 -10.71 -12.79 -25.25
C ALA A 217 -10.44 -11.71 -24.20
N THR A 218 -10.92 -10.50 -24.47
CA THR A 218 -10.83 -9.38 -23.52
C THR A 218 -12.15 -8.62 -23.48
N HIS A 219 -12.44 -7.99 -22.33
CA HIS A 219 -13.61 -7.14 -22.21
C HIS A 219 -13.46 -5.87 -23.06
N SER A 220 -14.59 -5.29 -23.46
CA SER A 220 -14.61 -4.06 -24.25
C SER A 220 -13.91 -2.90 -23.54
N VAL A 221 -14.04 -2.83 -22.21
CA VAL A 221 -13.36 -1.87 -21.35
C VAL A 221 -12.51 -2.62 -20.33
N VAL A 222 -11.23 -2.24 -20.19
CA VAL A 222 -10.31 -2.85 -19.22
C VAL A 222 -9.78 -1.77 -18.27
N ILE A 223 -9.93 -2.01 -16.97
CA ILE A 223 -9.45 -1.09 -15.94
C ILE A 223 -8.45 -1.81 -15.05
N PHE A 224 -7.18 -1.37 -15.08
CA PHE A 224 -6.16 -1.87 -14.15
C PHE A 224 -6.31 -1.18 -12.80
N VAL A 225 -6.70 -1.93 -11.79
CA VAL A 225 -6.94 -1.42 -10.44
C VAL A 225 -5.74 -1.72 -9.57
N CYS A 226 -5.08 -0.67 -9.07
CA CYS A 226 -3.97 -0.77 -8.14
C CYS A 226 -4.38 -0.17 -6.80
N VAL A 227 -4.32 -0.94 -5.73
CA VAL A 227 -4.61 -0.43 -4.38
C VAL A 227 -3.31 -0.26 -3.62
N LYS A 228 -3.03 0.97 -3.19
CA LYS A 228 -1.83 1.35 -2.44
C LYS A 228 -2.19 1.86 -1.05
N ASN A 229 -1.58 1.26 -0.05
CA ASN A 229 -1.61 1.80 1.30
C ASN A 229 -0.44 2.77 1.46
N LEU A 230 -0.76 4.04 1.70
CA LEU A 230 0.23 5.08 1.91
C LEU A 230 0.55 5.20 3.42
N PRO A 231 1.78 5.56 3.78
CA PRO A 231 2.17 5.79 5.17
C PRO A 231 1.67 7.15 5.69
N VAL A 232 0.45 7.52 5.32
CA VAL A 232 -0.23 8.74 5.76
C VAL A 232 -1.43 8.37 6.62
N TYR A 233 -1.88 9.32 7.44
CA TYR A 233 -2.99 9.14 8.36
C TYR A 233 -4.30 8.81 7.64
N THR A 234 -4.74 9.70 6.75
CA THR A 234 -5.93 9.56 5.92
C THR A 234 -5.67 10.19 4.55
N VAL A 235 -6.33 9.68 3.52
CA VAL A 235 -6.34 10.26 2.18
C VAL A 235 -7.70 10.91 1.95
N PRO A 236 -7.76 12.21 1.53
CA PRO A 236 -9.00 12.88 1.16
C PRO A 236 -9.78 12.07 0.11
N GLN A 237 -11.11 12.11 0.17
CA GLN A 237 -11.94 11.31 -0.75
C GLN A 237 -11.74 11.70 -2.21
N GLU A 238 -11.49 12.98 -2.48
CA GLU A 238 -11.26 13.54 -3.81
C GLU A 238 -9.96 13.04 -4.45
N GLU A 239 -8.93 12.80 -3.63
CA GLU A 239 -7.62 12.32 -4.06
C GLU A 239 -7.46 10.79 -3.97
N ARG A 240 -8.49 10.09 -3.54
CA ARG A 240 -8.41 8.64 -3.29
C ARG A 240 -8.26 7.84 -4.56
N PHE A 241 -8.90 8.21 -5.63
CA PHE A 241 -8.88 7.51 -6.91
C PHE A 241 -8.20 8.36 -7.97
N LEU A 242 -7.04 7.91 -8.45
CA LEU A 242 -6.34 8.51 -9.58
C LEU A 242 -6.60 7.66 -10.81
N VAL A 243 -7.31 8.23 -11.78
CA VAL A 243 -7.60 7.58 -13.05
C VAL A 243 -6.68 8.15 -14.13
N LYS A 244 -6.15 7.27 -14.98
CA LYS A 244 -5.34 7.62 -16.15
C LYS A 244 -5.68 6.69 -17.31
N ARG A 245 -5.76 7.21 -18.53
CA ARG A 245 -5.89 6.41 -19.75
C ARG A 245 -4.57 5.72 -20.10
N ILE A 246 -4.63 4.51 -20.62
CA ILE A 246 -3.49 3.74 -21.09
C ILE A 246 -3.69 3.41 -22.57
N GLY A 247 -2.80 3.89 -23.42
CA GLY A 247 -2.85 3.66 -24.86
C GLY A 247 -3.87 4.52 -25.62
N PRO A 248 -4.14 4.19 -26.88
CA PRO A 248 -5.04 4.97 -27.72
C PRO A 248 -6.51 4.85 -27.28
N LYS A 249 -7.30 5.86 -27.59
CA LYS A 249 -8.73 5.97 -27.20
C LYS A 249 -9.55 4.74 -27.59
N ASN A 250 -9.31 4.20 -28.76
CA ASN A 250 -10.07 3.06 -29.34
C ASN A 250 -9.95 1.76 -28.52
N PHE A 251 -8.98 1.67 -27.58
CA PHE A 251 -8.78 0.47 -26.78
C PHE A 251 -9.53 0.49 -25.46
N HIS A 252 -10.04 1.62 -25.01
CA HIS A 252 -10.80 1.81 -23.75
C HIS A 252 -10.10 1.16 -22.55
N MET A 253 -8.80 1.38 -22.44
CA MET A 253 -7.98 0.89 -21.34
C MET A 253 -7.65 2.00 -20.35
N PHE A 254 -7.97 1.77 -19.08
CA PHE A 254 -7.74 2.74 -18.01
C PHE A 254 -6.94 2.13 -16.88
N ARG A 255 -6.32 2.99 -16.10
CA ARG A 255 -5.72 2.64 -14.82
C ARG A 255 -6.35 3.47 -13.73
N CYS A 256 -6.70 2.80 -12.65
CA CYS A 256 -7.16 3.43 -11.43
C CYS A 256 -6.22 3.05 -10.27
N VAL A 257 -5.59 4.05 -9.65
CA VAL A 257 -4.81 3.86 -8.44
C VAL A 257 -5.64 4.32 -7.25
N ALA A 258 -6.10 3.38 -6.44
CA ALA A 258 -6.83 3.65 -5.21
C ALA A 258 -5.85 3.78 -4.05
N ARG A 259 -5.83 4.93 -3.38
CA ARG A 259 -4.93 5.27 -2.29
C ARG A 259 -5.66 5.26 -0.95
N TYR A 260 -5.11 4.58 0.03
CA TYR A 260 -5.67 4.51 1.39
C TYR A 260 -4.59 4.84 2.42
N GLY A 261 -4.93 5.68 3.38
CA GLY A 261 -4.12 5.89 4.56
C GLY A 261 -4.34 4.77 5.60
N TYR A 262 -3.48 4.72 6.62
CA TYR A 262 -3.56 3.66 7.62
C TYR A 262 -4.80 3.75 8.54
N ARG A 263 -5.51 4.88 8.56
CA ARG A 263 -6.78 5.06 9.29
C ARG A 263 -8.02 5.03 8.41
N ASP A 264 -7.87 4.97 7.10
CA ASP A 264 -9.03 4.91 6.22
C ASP A 264 -9.82 3.61 6.43
N LEU A 265 -11.14 3.77 6.52
CA LEU A 265 -12.07 2.66 6.64
C LEU A 265 -12.26 1.99 5.28
N HIS A 266 -11.90 0.73 5.18
CA HIS A 266 -12.38 -0.13 4.12
C HIS A 266 -13.81 -0.52 4.50
N LYS A 267 -14.78 0.28 4.07
CA LYS A 267 -16.19 -0.08 4.24
C LYS A 267 -16.49 -1.33 3.43
N LYS A 268 -17.21 -2.24 4.05
CA LYS A 268 -17.68 -3.49 3.44
C LYS A 268 -18.77 -3.28 2.39
N ASP A 269 -19.28 -2.07 2.25
CA ASP A 269 -20.40 -1.74 1.39
C ASP A 269 -19.91 -1.56 -0.07
N ASP A 270 -20.81 -1.71 -1.02
CA ASP A 270 -20.67 -1.64 -2.49
C ASP A 270 -20.06 -0.33 -3.03
N ASP A 271 -19.58 0.52 -2.16
CA ASP A 271 -19.06 1.85 -2.44
C ASP A 271 -17.75 1.89 -3.26
N PHE A 272 -16.94 0.80 -3.26
CA PHE A 272 -15.65 0.83 -3.95
C PHE A 272 -15.83 0.91 -5.47
N GLU A 273 -16.62 0.01 -6.01
CA GLU A 273 -16.90 -0.06 -7.44
C GLU A 273 -17.63 1.20 -7.92
N LYS A 274 -18.64 1.63 -7.18
CA LYS A 274 -19.39 2.85 -7.48
C LYS A 274 -18.50 4.08 -7.55
N ARG A 275 -17.61 4.26 -6.56
CA ARG A 275 -16.66 5.39 -6.51
C ARG A 275 -15.61 5.32 -7.61
N LEU A 276 -15.15 4.12 -7.94
CA LEU A 276 -14.24 3.91 -9.04
C LEU A 276 -14.87 4.40 -10.35
N PHE A 277 -16.11 4.02 -10.62
CA PHE A 277 -16.84 4.47 -11.81
C PHE A 277 -17.14 5.97 -11.78
N GLU A 278 -17.55 6.53 -10.63
CA GLU A 278 -17.73 7.99 -10.49
C GLU A 278 -16.44 8.76 -10.84
N SER A 279 -15.29 8.28 -10.35
CA SER A 279 -13.99 8.88 -10.66
C SER A 279 -13.59 8.69 -12.13
N LEU A 280 -13.91 7.55 -12.73
CA LEU A 280 -13.70 7.29 -14.15
C LEU A 280 -14.54 8.23 -15.03
N PHE A 281 -15.81 8.39 -14.74
CA PHE A 281 -16.67 9.30 -15.49
C PHE A 281 -16.27 10.76 -15.33
N LEU A 282 -15.81 11.16 -14.14
CA LEU A 282 -15.25 12.48 -13.93
C LEU A 282 -14.00 12.70 -14.79
N PHE A 283 -13.10 11.72 -14.83
CA PHE A 283 -11.89 11.77 -15.66
C PHE A 283 -12.25 11.93 -17.15
N LEU A 284 -13.18 11.14 -17.67
CA LEU A 284 -13.61 11.20 -19.08
C LEU A 284 -14.22 12.56 -19.44
N ARG A 285 -15.02 13.13 -18.55
CA ARG A 285 -15.58 14.49 -18.75
C ARG A 285 -14.50 15.56 -18.78
N LEU A 286 -13.52 15.47 -17.88
CA LEU A 286 -12.39 16.41 -17.85
C LEU A 286 -11.53 16.26 -19.10
N GLU A 287 -11.25 15.02 -19.54
CA GLU A 287 -10.47 14.77 -20.75
C GLU A 287 -11.17 15.33 -22.00
N SER A 288 -12.48 15.14 -22.13
CA SER A 288 -13.26 15.70 -23.24
C SER A 288 -13.31 17.23 -23.24
N MET A 289 -13.36 17.88 -22.05
CA MET A 289 -13.31 19.32 -21.94
C MET A 289 -11.93 19.88 -22.33
N MET A 290 -10.84 19.19 -21.95
CA MET A 290 -9.48 19.62 -22.28
C MET A 290 -9.20 19.53 -23.78
N GLU A 291 -9.72 18.51 -24.47
CA GLU A 291 -9.61 18.38 -25.92
C GLU A 291 -10.40 19.45 -26.66
N GLY A 292 -11.61 19.74 -26.23
CA GLY A 292 -12.41 20.84 -26.80
C GLY A 292 -11.77 22.22 -26.64
N CYS A 293 -10.89 22.41 -25.66
CA CYS A 293 -10.13 23.65 -25.52
C CYS A 293 -8.90 23.72 -26.42
N SER A 294 -8.23 22.60 -26.73
CA SER A 294 -7.05 22.60 -27.59
C SER A 294 -7.40 22.83 -29.07
N ASP A 295 -8.57 22.42 -29.53
CA ASP A 295 -9.03 22.63 -30.89
C ASP A 295 -9.47 24.09 -31.16
N SER A 296 -9.65 24.89 -30.10
CA SER A 296 -10.04 26.30 -30.23
C SER A 296 -8.86 27.28 -30.31
N GLU A 297 -7.63 26.85 -30.02
CA GLU A 297 -6.44 27.72 -30.09
C GLU A 297 -5.73 27.70 -31.46
N ASP A 298 -6.05 26.79 -32.35
CA ASP A 298 -5.37 26.66 -33.66
C ASP A 298 -5.91 27.62 -34.75
N TYR A 299 -6.84 28.52 -34.47
CA TYR A 299 -7.42 29.46 -35.45
C TYR A 299 -6.97 30.91 -35.31
N SER A 300 -6.02 31.27 -34.48
CA SER A 300 -5.65 32.68 -34.27
C SER A 300 -4.17 32.97 -34.21
N VAL A 301 -3.32 32.36 -35.04
CA VAL A 301 -1.98 32.89 -35.32
C VAL A 301 -1.60 32.71 -36.77
N CYS A 302 -2.23 33.51 -37.63
CA CYS A 302 -1.64 33.85 -38.93
C CYS A 302 -1.49 35.36 -38.98
N GLY A 303 -0.30 35.85 -38.76
CA GLY A 303 0.05 37.26 -39.05
C GLY A 303 0.95 37.93 -38.03
N SER A 304 2.20 37.94 -38.33
CA SER A 304 3.14 39.07 -38.32
C SER A 304 4.53 38.78 -37.74
N GLN A 305 5.43 38.67 -38.74
CA GLN A 305 6.73 39.35 -38.82
C GLN A 305 7.87 39.01 -37.84
N GLN A 306 8.83 38.33 -38.47
CA GLN A 306 10.28 38.56 -38.41
C GLN A 306 10.79 39.78 -37.65
N ARG A 307 11.70 39.55 -36.70
CA ARG A 307 12.94 40.34 -36.59
C ARG A 307 14.08 39.53 -35.99
N GLN A 308 15.18 39.55 -36.74
CA GLN A 308 16.53 39.10 -36.44
C GLN A 308 17.18 39.87 -35.27
N SER A 309 18.04 39.16 -34.53
CA SER A 309 19.41 39.57 -34.12
C SER A 309 20.05 38.41 -33.38
N ARG A 310 20.99 37.89 -33.91
CA ARG A 310 22.49 37.78 -33.88
C ARG A 310 23.11 38.16 -32.56
N ASP A 311 24.03 37.30 -32.21
CA ASP A 311 25.28 37.32 -31.43
C ASP A 311 25.17 36.43 -30.18
N GLY A 312 26.04 35.50 -29.89
CA GLY A 312 27.38 35.20 -30.31
C GLY A 312 28.11 34.61 -29.10
N VAL A 313 28.92 33.58 -29.35
CA VAL A 313 30.14 33.23 -28.62
C VAL A 313 30.07 32.28 -27.41
N ASN A 314 30.51 31.03 -27.65
CA ASN A 314 31.61 30.27 -27.04
C ASN A 314 31.59 29.83 -25.56
N GLY A 315 31.86 28.55 -25.39
CA GLY A 315 32.88 28.09 -24.45
C GLY A 315 32.60 26.76 -23.72
N ASN A 316 33.11 25.68 -24.25
CA ASN A 316 33.82 24.56 -23.58
C ASN A 316 33.36 24.10 -22.19
N GLY A 317 33.06 22.82 -22.03
CA GLY A 317 34.01 21.79 -21.73
C GLY A 317 33.51 20.86 -20.65
N ASN A 318 33.41 19.57 -20.92
CA ASN A 318 33.66 18.38 -20.09
C ASN A 318 33.12 18.36 -18.65
N GLU A 319 32.34 17.39 -18.24
CA GLU A 319 32.83 16.05 -17.87
C GLU A 319 31.65 15.15 -17.39
N ILE A 320 31.78 13.93 -17.79
CA ILE A 320 30.95 12.77 -17.44
C ILE A 320 31.13 12.44 -15.96
N ARG A 321 30.05 12.26 -15.21
CA ARG A 321 30.03 11.26 -14.13
C ARG A 321 28.63 10.70 -13.92
N ASN A 322 28.49 9.43 -14.23
CA ASN A 322 27.44 8.53 -13.82
C ASN A 322 27.31 8.49 -12.31
N VAL A 323 26.14 8.81 -11.79
CA VAL A 323 25.68 8.30 -10.50
C VAL A 323 24.22 7.92 -10.67
N SER A 324 24.00 6.64 -10.65
CA SER A 324 22.69 6.02 -10.47
C SER A 324 22.10 6.46 -9.14
N THR A 325 21.06 7.25 -9.17
CA THR A 325 20.28 7.54 -7.97
C THR A 325 18.80 7.47 -8.32
N PHE A 326 18.12 6.59 -7.65
CA PHE A 326 16.71 6.56 -7.27
C PHE A 326 15.91 7.79 -7.72
N ASP A 327 15.37 7.76 -8.94
CA ASP A 327 14.31 8.69 -9.31
C ASP A 327 12.98 8.16 -8.82
N THR A 328 12.68 8.62 -7.63
CA THR A 328 11.42 8.42 -6.94
C THR A 328 10.71 9.78 -6.88
N PHE A 329 9.53 9.84 -7.46
CA PHE A 329 8.43 10.71 -7.02
C PHE A 329 8.39 12.22 -7.31
N ASP A 330 9.15 12.81 -8.21
CA ASP A 330 9.08 14.28 -8.42
C ASP A 330 8.42 14.78 -9.71
N SER A 331 7.43 14.06 -10.25
CA SER A 331 6.74 14.53 -11.49
C SER A 331 5.22 14.65 -11.40
N ILE A 332 4.63 14.86 -10.23
CA ILE A 332 3.16 15.03 -10.09
C ILE A 332 2.76 16.29 -9.31
N GLU A 333 3.65 17.25 -9.07
CA GLU A 333 3.30 18.41 -8.24
C GLU A 333 3.07 19.73 -9.00
N SER A 334 2.85 19.71 -10.30
CA SER A 334 2.68 20.95 -11.07
C SER A 334 1.40 21.05 -11.89
N VAL A 335 0.27 20.52 -11.46
CA VAL A 335 -1.04 20.93 -12.02
C VAL A 335 -2.12 20.74 -10.97
N ILE A 336 -2.41 21.70 -10.17
CA ILE A 336 -3.73 22.12 -9.64
C ILE A 336 -3.49 23.18 -8.56
N ALA A 337 -3.49 24.46 -8.98
CA ALA A 337 -3.80 25.58 -8.10
C ALA A 337 -5.28 25.95 -8.36
N PRO A 338 -6.10 26.16 -7.33
CA PRO A 338 -7.48 26.60 -7.53
C PRO A 338 -7.52 28.10 -7.75
N THR A 339 -7.83 28.52 -8.97
CA THR A 339 -8.15 29.93 -9.26
C THR A 339 -9.65 30.13 -9.06
N THR A 340 -9.98 30.82 -8.00
CA THR A 340 -11.33 31.34 -7.73
C THR A 340 -11.68 32.40 -8.79
N THR A 341 -12.62 32.13 -9.67
CA THR A 341 -13.19 33.16 -10.55
C THR A 341 -14.71 33.13 -10.47
N LYS A 342 -15.22 34.34 -10.24
CA LYS A 342 -16.62 34.69 -10.04
C LYS A 342 -17.49 34.34 -11.25
N ARG A 343 -18.65 33.83 -10.94
CA ARG A 343 -19.80 33.58 -11.83
C ARG A 343 -20.31 34.88 -12.40
N THR A 344 -20.34 34.96 -13.73
CA THR A 344 -21.26 35.88 -14.43
C THR A 344 -22.02 35.09 -15.49
N SER A 345 -23.30 35.11 -15.34
CA SER A 345 -24.28 34.45 -16.21
C SER A 345 -24.42 35.20 -17.52
N HIS A 346 -24.18 34.55 -18.66
CA HIS A 346 -24.74 34.94 -19.95
C HIS A 346 -25.26 33.70 -20.67
N THR A 347 -26.57 33.72 -20.85
CA THR A 347 -27.36 32.82 -21.70
C THR A 347 -27.02 33.12 -23.14
N VAL A 348 -26.48 32.16 -23.86
CA VAL A 348 -26.46 32.14 -25.33
C VAL A 348 -26.82 30.77 -25.80
N THR A 349 -28.00 30.68 -26.38
CA THR A 349 -28.53 29.58 -27.21
C THR A 349 -27.69 29.48 -28.48
N GLY A 350 -26.95 28.39 -28.62
CA GLY A 350 -26.22 28.06 -29.85
C GLY A 350 -26.00 26.56 -29.89
N SER A 351 -26.83 25.84 -30.63
CA SER A 351 -26.64 24.43 -30.95
C SER A 351 -25.40 24.23 -31.81
N SER A 352 -24.33 23.74 -31.25
CA SER A 352 -23.23 23.15 -31.99
C SER A 352 -22.94 21.76 -31.42
N GLN A 353 -22.99 20.78 -32.26
CA GLN A 353 -22.73 19.36 -32.03
C GLN A 353 -21.37 19.17 -31.34
N MET A 354 -21.37 18.89 -30.05
CA MET A 354 -20.23 18.33 -29.31
C MET A 354 -20.40 16.80 -29.35
N SER A 355 -19.97 16.15 -30.42
CA SER A 355 -20.10 14.70 -30.60
C SER A 355 -18.79 13.95 -30.39
N GLY A 356 -18.27 13.92 -29.20
CA GLY A 356 -17.09 13.09 -28.93
C GLY A 356 -17.01 12.53 -27.49
N GLY A 357 -17.32 13.36 -26.52
CA GLY A 357 -17.19 12.96 -25.11
C GLY A 357 -18.43 12.30 -24.52
N GLY A 358 -19.60 12.57 -25.07
CA GLY A 358 -20.88 11.97 -24.65
C GLY A 358 -20.97 10.50 -25.04
N ASP A 359 -20.55 10.18 -26.25
CA ASP A 359 -20.64 8.84 -26.81
C ASP A 359 -19.75 7.82 -26.06
N GLU A 360 -18.57 8.22 -25.61
CA GLU A 360 -17.68 7.32 -24.83
C GLU A 360 -18.24 7.05 -23.43
N VAL A 361 -18.80 8.04 -22.77
CA VAL A 361 -19.44 7.86 -21.46
C VAL A 361 -20.65 6.96 -21.57
N GLU A 362 -21.47 7.10 -22.62
CA GLU A 362 -22.62 6.25 -22.89
C GLU A 362 -22.20 4.81 -23.22
N PHE A 363 -21.15 4.64 -24.03
CA PHE A 363 -20.56 3.33 -24.33
C PHE A 363 -20.09 2.62 -23.05
N ILE A 364 -19.36 3.31 -22.16
CA ILE A 364 -18.87 2.72 -20.91
C ILE A 364 -20.02 2.38 -19.96
N ASN A 365 -21.09 3.18 -19.92
CA ASN A 365 -22.30 2.84 -19.17
C ASN A 365 -22.96 1.58 -19.73
N GLY A 366 -23.11 1.47 -21.03
CA GLY A 366 -23.63 0.26 -21.67
C GLY A 366 -22.78 -0.99 -21.39
N CYS A 367 -21.45 -0.84 -21.35
CA CYS A 367 -20.55 -1.92 -20.96
C CYS A 367 -20.70 -2.28 -19.47
N ARG A 368 -20.95 -1.30 -18.59
CA ARG A 368 -21.21 -1.56 -17.18
C ARG A 368 -22.49 -2.36 -16.96
N ASP A 369 -23.55 -2.02 -17.67
CA ASP A 369 -24.85 -2.71 -17.60
C ASP A 369 -24.76 -4.14 -18.16
N ALA A 370 -23.84 -4.40 -19.11
CA ALA A 370 -23.55 -5.74 -19.62
C ALA A 370 -22.81 -6.64 -18.60
N GLY A 371 -22.20 -6.05 -17.57
CA GLY A 371 -21.57 -6.75 -16.45
C GLY A 371 -20.14 -6.35 -16.17
N VAL A 372 -19.74 -6.53 -14.91
CA VAL A 372 -18.39 -6.26 -14.41
C VAL A 372 -17.73 -7.55 -13.95
N VAL A 373 -16.55 -7.86 -14.50
CA VAL A 373 -15.77 -9.04 -14.14
C VAL A 373 -14.48 -8.62 -13.43
N HIS A 374 -14.21 -9.25 -12.31
CA HIS A 374 -13.03 -8.99 -11.50
C HIS A 374 -11.96 -10.03 -11.80
N ILE A 375 -10.81 -9.61 -12.35
CA ILE A 375 -9.67 -10.47 -12.70
C ILE A 375 -8.58 -10.29 -11.67
N MET A 376 -8.31 -11.33 -10.89
CA MET A 376 -7.27 -11.32 -9.87
C MET A 376 -6.08 -12.19 -10.24
N GLY A 377 -4.88 -11.63 -10.08
CA GLY A 377 -3.64 -12.37 -10.20
C GLY A 377 -3.26 -13.10 -8.91
N ASN A 378 -3.16 -14.41 -8.95
CA ASN A 378 -2.62 -15.20 -7.86
C ASN A 378 -1.20 -15.69 -8.20
N THR A 379 -0.19 -14.83 -7.93
CA THR A 379 1.22 -15.19 -8.15
C THR A 379 1.76 -16.01 -7.00
N VAL A 380 2.13 -17.25 -7.23
CA VAL A 380 2.76 -18.15 -6.24
C VAL A 380 4.27 -18.02 -6.36
N VAL A 381 4.94 -17.64 -5.26
CA VAL A 381 6.40 -17.55 -5.20
C VAL A 381 6.97 -18.88 -4.74
N ARG A 382 7.95 -19.43 -5.50
CA ARG A 382 8.69 -20.65 -5.13
C ARG A 382 10.18 -20.41 -5.21
N ALA A 383 10.96 -21.10 -4.40
CA ALA A 383 12.42 -21.06 -4.48
C ALA A 383 12.92 -21.81 -5.71
N ARG A 384 13.97 -21.31 -6.38
CA ARG A 384 14.66 -22.03 -7.43
C ARG A 384 15.28 -23.31 -6.90
N ARG A 385 15.41 -24.34 -7.75
CA ARG A 385 15.99 -25.65 -7.36
C ARG A 385 17.44 -25.52 -6.86
N GLU A 386 18.18 -24.55 -7.36
CA GLU A 386 19.58 -24.27 -7.00
C GLU A 386 19.73 -23.34 -5.77
N ALA A 387 18.62 -22.88 -5.18
CA ALA A 387 18.66 -21.97 -4.04
C ALA A 387 19.22 -22.66 -2.79
N ARG A 388 19.94 -21.89 -1.96
CA ARG A 388 20.45 -22.36 -0.65
C ARG A 388 19.32 -22.91 0.22
N PHE A 389 19.60 -23.96 0.98
CA PHE A 389 18.64 -24.64 1.85
C PHE A 389 17.79 -23.70 2.73
N TYR A 390 18.41 -22.71 3.37
CA TYR A 390 17.69 -21.73 4.20
C TYR A 390 16.67 -20.90 3.41
N LYS A 391 17.03 -20.47 2.18
CA LYS A 391 16.13 -19.72 1.31
C LYS A 391 14.93 -20.58 0.89
N ARG A 392 15.17 -21.85 0.63
CA ARG A 392 14.12 -22.81 0.27
C ARG A 392 13.13 -23.03 1.43
N ILE A 393 13.62 -23.23 2.65
CA ILE A 393 12.76 -23.33 3.83
C ILE A 393 11.97 -22.03 4.03
N ALA A 394 12.62 -20.87 3.97
CA ALA A 394 11.96 -19.59 4.19
C ALA A 394 10.84 -19.33 3.18
N ILE A 395 11.03 -19.65 1.89
CA ILE A 395 10.07 -19.33 0.83
C ILE A 395 9.02 -20.44 0.68
N ASP A 396 9.44 -21.69 0.52
CA ASP A 396 8.52 -22.78 0.17
C ASP A 396 7.67 -23.27 1.35
N TYR A 397 8.18 -23.10 2.59
CA TYR A 397 7.46 -23.53 3.80
C TYR A 397 6.91 -22.33 4.58
N VAL A 398 7.77 -21.44 5.06
CA VAL A 398 7.33 -20.37 5.97
C VAL A 398 6.48 -19.32 5.22
N TYR A 399 6.97 -18.78 4.12
CA TYR A 399 6.22 -17.79 3.34
C TYR A 399 4.95 -18.37 2.71
N ALA A 400 5.03 -19.59 2.16
CA ALA A 400 3.86 -20.28 1.60
C ALA A 400 2.80 -20.56 2.67
N PHE A 401 3.21 -21.00 3.88
CA PHE A 401 2.32 -21.21 5.02
C PHE A 401 1.67 -19.90 5.47
N LEU A 402 2.46 -18.84 5.67
CA LEU A 402 1.95 -17.53 6.03
C LEU A 402 0.95 -17.02 4.99
N ARG A 403 1.24 -17.21 3.70
CA ARG A 403 0.34 -16.80 2.62
C ARG A 403 -0.96 -17.58 2.59
N LYS A 404 -0.93 -18.87 2.94
CA LYS A 404 -2.14 -19.72 3.03
C LYS A 404 -3.08 -19.25 4.14
N ILE A 405 -2.52 -18.77 5.27
CA ILE A 405 -3.29 -18.22 6.40
C ILE A 405 -3.76 -16.81 6.12
N CYS A 406 -3.01 -16.06 5.28
CA CYS A 406 -3.37 -14.69 4.93
C CYS A 406 -4.70 -14.62 4.20
N ARG A 407 -5.44 -13.58 4.52
CA ARG A 407 -6.69 -13.28 3.84
C ARG A 407 -6.44 -12.91 2.36
N GLU A 408 -7.18 -13.52 1.47
CA GLU A 408 -7.13 -13.21 0.05
C GLU A 408 -7.63 -11.77 -0.23
N ASN A 409 -7.11 -11.16 -1.29
CA ASN A 409 -7.52 -9.81 -1.69
C ASN A 409 -9.01 -9.74 -2.07
N SER A 410 -9.55 -10.79 -2.68
CA SER A 410 -10.98 -10.92 -3.01
C SER A 410 -11.89 -10.68 -1.81
N ALA A 411 -11.52 -11.25 -0.66
CA ALA A 411 -12.27 -11.07 0.57
C ALA A 411 -12.13 -9.65 1.19
N ILE A 412 -11.04 -8.93 0.86
CA ILE A 412 -10.83 -7.55 1.33
C ILE A 412 -11.73 -6.58 0.57
N PHE A 413 -11.88 -6.79 -0.75
CA PHE A 413 -12.68 -5.92 -1.63
C PHE A 413 -14.16 -6.33 -1.71
N ASN A 414 -14.57 -7.37 -0.97
CA ASN A 414 -15.94 -7.90 -0.98
C ASN A 414 -16.45 -8.23 -2.40
N ILE A 415 -15.56 -8.77 -3.24
CA ILE A 415 -15.88 -9.11 -4.62
C ILE A 415 -16.81 -10.33 -4.63
N PRO A 416 -17.93 -10.30 -5.37
CA PRO A 416 -18.80 -11.46 -5.56
C PRO A 416 -18.02 -12.59 -6.22
N GLN A 417 -18.16 -13.82 -5.71
CA GLN A 417 -17.42 -14.98 -6.26
C GLN A 417 -17.86 -15.33 -7.69
N GLU A 418 -19.08 -14.99 -8.04
CA GLU A 418 -19.67 -15.24 -9.37
C GLU A 418 -18.99 -14.42 -10.47
N SER A 419 -18.50 -13.22 -10.14
CA SER A 419 -17.82 -12.32 -11.08
C SER A 419 -16.29 -12.35 -10.96
N LEU A 420 -15.73 -13.28 -10.17
CA LEU A 420 -14.30 -13.36 -9.89
C LEU A 420 -13.59 -14.39 -10.77
N LEU A 421 -12.62 -13.92 -11.57
CA LEU A 421 -11.71 -14.75 -12.34
C LEU A 421 -10.31 -14.73 -11.70
N ASN A 422 -9.84 -15.88 -11.21
CA ASN A 422 -8.51 -16.04 -10.64
C ASN A 422 -7.52 -16.58 -11.68
N VAL A 423 -6.48 -15.82 -11.98
CA VAL A 423 -5.40 -16.20 -12.89
C VAL A 423 -4.17 -16.60 -12.07
N GLY A 424 -3.77 -17.87 -12.14
CA GLY A 424 -2.62 -18.41 -11.42
C GLY A 424 -1.32 -18.25 -12.20
N GLN A 425 -0.24 -17.81 -11.51
CA GLN A 425 1.11 -17.78 -12.06
C GLN A 425 2.12 -18.25 -11.01
N ILE A 426 3.11 -19.06 -11.41
CA ILE A 426 4.20 -19.48 -10.54
C ILE A 426 5.46 -18.69 -10.90
N PHE A 427 6.09 -18.14 -9.87
CA PHE A 427 7.35 -17.39 -9.98
C PHE A 427 8.45 -18.06 -9.15
N TYR A 428 9.62 -18.25 -9.75
CA TYR A 428 10.79 -18.86 -9.10
C TYR A 428 11.83 -17.79 -8.74
N VAL A 429 12.15 -17.72 -7.42
CA VAL A 429 13.09 -16.76 -6.84
C VAL A 429 14.46 -17.39 -6.58
#